data_c361b1730e2d0c940f047b740be087b9
#
_entry.id   c361b1730e2d0c940f047b740be087b9
#
_cell.length_a   1.000
_cell.length_b   1.000
_cell.length_c   1.000
_cell.angle_alpha   90.00
_cell.angle_beta   90.00
_cell.angle_gamma   90.00
#
_symmetry.space_group_name_H-M   'P 1'
#
loop_
_entity.id
_entity.type
_entity.pdbx_description
1 polymer ?
#
loop_
_entity_poly.entity_id
_entity_poly.type
_entity_poly.pdbx_seq_one_letter_code
_entity_poly.pdbx_strand_id
1 'polypeptide(L)'
;VAKKFYAGIGSRETPRDVLDSMDRVASELYDKGYIVRTGGAKGADTAFKLGAAEASLGGSYVPYRIYLPWDGFNNYKHNPRQGYLDASIASTWSEALALVDKYHPVPEKLTEHSRKLMARNAYQVLSTTLKDPVDFVVCWAKGGKLVGGTAQALKIAMDWNIPIYNLALVEDIRKLNKEVLDND
;
A
#
# COMPACT_ATOMS: atom_id res chain seq x y z
N VAL A 1 13.79 1.05 -18.74
CA VAL A 1 13.23 -0.11 -18.04
C VAL A 1 11.89 0.29 -17.44
N ALA A 2 10.85 -0.52 -17.66
CA ALA A 2 9.55 -0.29 -17.06
C ALA A 2 9.65 -0.34 -15.53
N LYS A 3 9.02 0.62 -14.86
CA LYS A 3 8.97 0.66 -13.39
C LYS A 3 8.12 -0.49 -12.86
N LYS A 4 8.60 -1.15 -11.82
CA LYS A 4 7.88 -2.20 -11.10
C LYS A 4 7.23 -1.61 -9.86
N PHE A 5 6.04 -2.06 -9.51
CA PHE A 5 5.32 -1.56 -8.34
C PHE A 5 4.86 -2.69 -7.44
N TYR A 6 4.94 -2.47 -6.14
CA TYR A 6 4.27 -3.29 -5.15
C TYR A 6 3.47 -2.40 -4.19
N ALA A 7 2.49 -2.97 -3.50
CA ALA A 7 1.75 -2.26 -2.46
C ALA A 7 2.30 -2.64 -1.09
N GLY A 8 2.63 -1.64 -0.28
CA GLY A 8 3.00 -1.80 1.12
C GLY A 8 1.85 -1.35 2.01
N ILE A 9 1.25 -2.26 2.76
CA ILE A 9 -0.01 -2.02 3.46
C ILE A 9 0.06 -2.63 4.86
N GLY A 10 -0.58 -1.99 5.83
CA GLY A 10 -0.72 -2.55 7.16
C GLY A 10 -1.53 -1.69 8.09
N SER A 11 -1.81 -2.24 9.26
CA SER A 11 -2.53 -1.56 10.33
C SER A 11 -1.63 -0.56 11.07
N ARG A 12 -2.26 0.44 11.69
CA ARG A 12 -1.60 1.29 12.69
C ARG A 12 -1.17 0.49 13.94
N GLU A 13 -1.73 -0.69 14.14
CA GLU A 13 -1.42 -1.62 15.22
C GLU A 13 -0.29 -2.60 14.87
N THR A 14 0.36 -2.44 13.73
CA THR A 14 1.49 -3.29 13.31
C THR A 14 2.58 -3.26 14.37
N PRO A 15 3.02 -4.44 14.88
CA PRO A 15 4.06 -4.53 15.90
C PRO A 15 5.40 -3.91 15.45
N ARG A 16 6.20 -3.44 16.41
CA ARG A 16 7.45 -2.75 16.13
C ARG A 16 8.44 -3.59 15.33
N ASP A 17 8.61 -4.85 15.68
CA ASP A 17 9.49 -5.79 14.97
C ASP A 17 9.06 -6.03 13.53
N VAL A 18 7.74 -6.00 13.26
CA VAL A 18 7.20 -6.08 11.91
C VAL A 18 7.43 -4.78 11.15
N LEU A 19 7.29 -3.61 11.80
CA LEU A 19 7.63 -2.32 11.19
C LEU A 19 9.10 -2.28 10.75
N ASP A 20 10.01 -2.78 11.59
CA ASP A 20 11.44 -2.87 11.27
C ASP A 20 11.69 -3.83 10.08
N SER A 21 10.90 -4.90 9.98
CA SER A 21 10.94 -5.81 8.83
C SER A 21 10.40 -5.16 7.56
N MET A 22 9.33 -4.37 7.64
CA MET A 22 8.77 -3.62 6.51
C MET A 22 9.75 -2.59 5.95
N ASP A 23 10.43 -1.87 6.83
CA ASP A 23 11.47 -0.91 6.48
C ASP A 23 12.59 -1.60 5.68
N ARG A 24 13.12 -2.71 6.19
CA ARG A 24 14.16 -3.51 5.53
C ARG A 24 13.69 -4.07 4.18
N VAL A 25 12.51 -4.65 4.13
CA VAL A 25 11.93 -5.19 2.88
C VAL A 25 11.77 -4.08 1.84
N ALA A 26 11.32 -2.89 2.24
CA ALA A 26 11.18 -1.75 1.35
C ALA A 26 12.53 -1.30 0.77
N SER A 27 13.59 -1.31 1.58
CA SER A 27 14.95 -1.02 1.13
C SER A 27 15.43 -2.04 0.10
N GLU A 28 15.30 -3.34 0.39
CA GLU A 28 15.71 -4.42 -0.51
C GLU A 28 14.92 -4.39 -1.84
N LEU A 29 13.61 -4.10 -1.79
CA LEU A 29 12.78 -4.00 -2.98
C LEU A 29 13.14 -2.78 -3.84
N TYR A 30 13.52 -1.67 -3.22
CA TYR A 30 14.04 -0.52 -3.97
C TYR A 30 15.29 -0.90 -4.76
N ASP A 31 16.23 -1.60 -4.16
CA ASP A 31 17.45 -2.06 -4.83
C ASP A 31 17.16 -2.99 -6.02
N LYS A 32 16.04 -3.71 -5.97
CA LYS A 32 15.53 -4.55 -7.07
C LYS A 32 14.69 -3.78 -8.11
N GLY A 33 14.60 -2.45 -7.99
CA GLY A 33 13.91 -1.57 -8.94
C GLY A 33 12.41 -1.40 -8.70
N TYR A 34 11.89 -1.80 -7.53
CA TYR A 34 10.49 -1.60 -7.17
C TYR A 34 10.22 -0.23 -6.56
N ILE A 35 9.07 0.32 -6.90
CA ILE A 35 8.48 1.51 -6.26
C ILE A 35 7.32 1.06 -5.40
N VAL A 36 7.28 1.49 -4.14
CA VAL A 36 6.16 1.18 -3.25
C VAL A 36 4.97 2.11 -3.51
N ARG A 37 3.76 1.54 -3.56
CA ARG A 37 2.49 2.26 -3.43
C ARG A 37 1.97 2.03 -2.02
N THR A 38 1.73 3.11 -1.29
CA THR A 38 1.26 3.03 0.09
C THR A 38 0.39 4.25 0.43
N GLY A 39 -0.12 4.32 1.64
CA GLY A 39 -0.86 5.49 2.13
C GLY A 39 0.01 6.41 2.98
N GLY A 40 -0.54 7.45 3.49
CA GLY A 40 0.14 8.39 4.38
C GLY A 40 -0.18 8.16 5.86
N ALA A 41 -0.61 6.95 6.25
CA ALA A 41 -0.94 6.63 7.62
C ALA A 41 0.31 6.37 8.48
N LYS A 42 0.15 6.47 9.79
CA LYS A 42 1.18 6.06 10.74
C LYS A 42 1.32 4.53 10.77
N GLY A 43 2.47 4.05 11.21
CA GLY A 43 2.75 2.61 11.32
C GLY A 43 3.29 2.03 10.01
N ALA A 44 2.61 1.03 9.45
CA ALA A 44 3.10 0.31 8.27
C ALA A 44 3.41 1.20 7.06
N ASP A 45 2.50 2.11 6.70
CA ASP A 45 2.72 3.01 5.56
C ASP A 45 3.99 3.85 5.74
N THR A 46 4.23 4.35 6.94
CA THR A 46 5.44 5.11 7.27
C THR A 46 6.70 4.23 7.16
N ALA A 47 6.64 2.97 7.64
CA ALA A 47 7.78 2.06 7.58
C ALA A 47 8.19 1.76 6.13
N PHE A 48 7.25 1.43 5.26
CA PHE A 48 7.53 1.22 3.84
C PHE A 48 8.10 2.48 3.17
N LYS A 49 7.55 3.65 3.47
CA LYS A 49 8.06 4.91 2.93
C LYS A 49 9.50 5.16 3.36
N LEU A 50 9.82 5.00 4.64
CA LEU A 50 11.16 5.28 5.18
C LEU A 50 12.21 4.33 4.60
N GLY A 51 11.95 3.04 4.56
CA GLY A 51 12.90 2.07 4.00
C GLY A 51 13.21 2.34 2.52
N ALA A 52 12.18 2.65 1.73
CA ALA A 52 12.38 3.03 0.33
C ALA A 52 13.12 4.37 0.19
N ALA A 53 12.83 5.35 1.04
CA ALA A 53 13.48 6.66 1.01
C ALA A 53 14.97 6.56 1.38
N GLU A 54 15.31 5.79 2.41
CA GLU A 54 16.70 5.58 2.83
C GLU A 54 17.53 4.88 1.74
N ALA A 55 16.98 3.83 1.14
CA ALA A 55 17.65 3.14 0.03
C ALA A 55 17.83 4.04 -1.20
N SER A 56 16.95 5.01 -1.40
CA SER A 56 16.97 5.90 -2.57
C SER A 56 17.91 7.10 -2.45
N LEU A 57 18.67 7.23 -1.37
CA LEU A 57 19.59 8.35 -1.18
C LEU A 57 20.56 8.48 -2.35
N GLY A 58 20.49 9.60 -3.06
CA GLY A 58 21.25 9.82 -4.30
C GLY A 58 20.62 9.21 -5.55
N GLY A 59 19.48 8.57 -5.47
CA GLY A 59 18.74 8.03 -6.60
C GLY A 59 18.10 9.11 -7.47
N SER A 60 17.80 8.74 -8.72
CA SER A 60 17.28 9.66 -9.74
C SER A 60 15.75 9.74 -9.80
N TYR A 61 15.02 8.95 -9.01
CA TYR A 61 13.57 8.92 -9.01
C TYR A 61 12.97 8.80 -7.61
N VAL A 62 11.72 9.23 -7.48
CA VAL A 62 10.98 9.13 -6.22
C VAL A 62 10.61 7.66 -5.96
N PRO A 63 11.01 7.08 -4.80
CA PRO A 63 10.92 5.63 -4.57
C PRO A 63 9.52 5.16 -4.12
N TYR A 64 8.56 6.05 -4.02
CA TYR A 64 7.22 5.74 -3.53
C TYR A 64 6.14 6.54 -4.24
N ARG A 65 4.91 6.05 -4.12
CA ARG A 65 3.67 6.75 -4.44
C ARG A 65 2.78 6.69 -3.19
N ILE A 66 2.60 7.84 -2.55
CA ILE A 66 1.82 7.98 -1.31
C ILE A 66 0.44 8.51 -1.69
N TYR A 67 -0.59 7.67 -1.60
CA TYR A 67 -1.96 8.07 -1.87
C TYR A 67 -2.62 8.61 -0.62
N LEU A 68 -3.04 9.86 -0.66
CA LEU A 68 -3.70 10.55 0.44
C LEU A 68 -5.23 10.49 0.23
N PRO A 69 -6.03 10.23 1.27
CA PRO A 69 -7.50 10.26 1.15
C PRO A 69 -8.07 11.65 0.94
N TRP A 70 -7.29 12.69 1.25
CA TRP A 70 -7.53 14.12 0.99
C TRP A 70 -6.23 14.89 1.15
N ASP A 71 -6.17 16.10 0.57
CA ASP A 71 -5.01 16.98 0.74
C ASP A 71 -4.83 17.38 2.22
N GLY A 72 -3.64 17.27 2.73
CA GLY A 72 -3.31 17.59 4.12
C GLY A 72 -3.46 16.42 5.11
N PHE A 73 -3.80 15.22 4.66
CA PHE A 73 -3.85 14.04 5.52
C PHE A 73 -2.50 13.81 6.21
N ASN A 74 -2.49 13.73 7.55
CA ASN A 74 -1.28 13.62 8.37
C ASN A 74 -0.20 14.64 8.02
N ASN A 75 -0.61 15.87 7.67
CA ASN A 75 0.25 16.99 7.26
C ASN A 75 0.96 16.79 5.90
N TYR A 76 0.63 15.75 5.14
CA TYR A 76 1.13 15.59 3.79
C TYR A 76 0.26 16.38 2.80
N LYS A 77 0.92 17.12 1.92
CA LYS A 77 0.27 17.90 0.87
C LYS A 77 0.40 17.21 -0.50
N HIS A 78 -0.61 17.39 -1.34
CA HIS A 78 -0.55 16.95 -2.74
C HIS A 78 0.68 17.54 -3.42
N ASN A 79 1.61 16.68 -3.79
CA ASN A 79 2.83 17.02 -4.50
C ASN A 79 3.32 15.83 -5.33
N PRO A 80 2.79 15.65 -6.55
CA PRO A 80 3.13 14.50 -7.40
C PRO A 80 4.63 14.39 -7.71
N ARG A 81 5.32 15.51 -7.78
CA ARG A 81 6.78 15.52 -8.02
C ARG A 81 7.56 14.88 -6.87
N GLN A 82 7.02 14.93 -5.66
CA GLN A 82 7.58 14.29 -4.47
C GLN A 82 6.86 12.98 -4.11
N GLY A 83 5.99 12.47 -4.98
CA GLY A 83 5.33 11.20 -4.78
C GLY A 83 4.06 11.23 -3.93
N TYR A 84 3.56 12.39 -3.54
CA TYR A 84 2.33 12.54 -2.75
C TYR A 84 1.13 12.88 -3.64
N LEU A 85 0.11 12.06 -3.61
CA LEU A 85 -1.05 12.12 -4.51
C LEU A 85 -2.34 12.19 -3.70
N ASP A 86 -3.06 13.29 -3.82
CA ASP A 86 -4.43 13.37 -3.31
C ASP A 86 -5.34 12.49 -4.17
N ALA A 87 -5.78 11.38 -3.61
CA ALA A 87 -6.63 10.43 -4.30
C ALA A 87 -8.03 11.02 -4.60
N SER A 88 -8.50 11.92 -3.76
CA SER A 88 -9.86 12.48 -3.88
C SER A 88 -10.08 13.36 -5.11
N ILE A 89 -9.02 13.85 -5.73
CA ILE A 89 -9.11 14.65 -6.96
C ILE A 89 -8.93 13.82 -8.24
N ALA A 90 -8.70 12.52 -8.13
CA ALA A 90 -8.59 11.65 -9.30
C ALA A 90 -9.94 11.51 -10.01
N SER A 91 -9.91 11.46 -11.34
CA SER A 91 -11.13 11.27 -12.15
C SER A 91 -11.89 9.98 -11.85
N THR A 92 -11.22 9.00 -11.29
CA THR A 92 -11.76 7.69 -10.89
C THR A 92 -12.28 7.66 -9.43
N TRP A 93 -12.31 8.79 -8.73
CA TRP A 93 -12.66 8.80 -7.31
C TRP A 93 -14.04 8.22 -7.00
N SER A 94 -15.04 8.53 -7.85
CA SER A 94 -16.38 7.94 -7.71
C SER A 94 -16.38 6.43 -7.87
N GLU A 95 -15.55 5.87 -8.75
CA GLU A 95 -15.36 4.44 -8.90
C GLU A 95 -14.67 3.82 -7.67
N ALA A 96 -13.67 4.51 -7.12
CA ALA A 96 -13.00 4.08 -5.89
C ALA A 96 -13.97 4.04 -4.69
N LEU A 97 -14.86 5.03 -4.57
CA LEU A 97 -15.93 5.02 -3.56
C LEU A 97 -16.91 3.85 -3.78
N ALA A 98 -17.26 3.53 -5.02
CA ALA A 98 -18.11 2.39 -5.33
C ALA A 98 -17.47 1.04 -4.96
N LEU A 99 -16.14 0.93 -5.03
CA LEU A 99 -15.43 -0.26 -4.55
C LEU A 99 -15.58 -0.47 -3.03
N VAL A 100 -15.71 0.61 -2.26
CA VAL A 100 -16.01 0.49 -0.82
C VAL A 100 -17.35 -0.18 -0.61
N ASP A 101 -18.38 0.20 -1.35
CA ASP A 101 -19.71 -0.41 -1.27
C ASP A 101 -19.67 -1.89 -1.68
N LYS A 102 -18.85 -2.23 -2.66
CA LYS A 102 -18.68 -3.61 -3.13
C LYS A 102 -18.02 -4.53 -2.10
N TYR A 103 -16.99 -4.06 -1.42
CA TYR A 103 -16.12 -4.91 -0.59
C TYR A 103 -16.38 -4.81 0.91
N HIS A 104 -16.93 -3.69 1.41
CA HIS A 104 -17.21 -3.56 2.82
C HIS A 104 -18.49 -4.29 3.22
N PRO A 105 -18.47 -5.07 4.31
CA PRO A 105 -19.66 -5.87 4.70
C PRO A 105 -20.88 -5.04 5.11
N VAL A 106 -20.65 -3.82 5.63
CA VAL A 106 -21.72 -2.90 6.07
C VAL A 106 -21.35 -1.46 5.69
N PRO A 107 -21.31 -1.13 4.38
CA PRO A 107 -20.82 0.15 3.92
C PRO A 107 -21.68 1.33 4.39
N GLU A 108 -22.97 1.11 4.64
CA GLU A 108 -23.90 2.12 5.14
C GLU A 108 -23.59 2.59 6.58
N LYS A 109 -22.81 1.82 7.34
CA LYS A 109 -22.36 2.20 8.69
C LYS A 109 -21.06 3.00 8.71
N LEU A 110 -20.40 3.14 7.57
CA LEU A 110 -19.18 3.91 7.49
C LEU A 110 -19.45 5.41 7.57
N THR A 111 -18.61 6.11 8.32
CA THR A 111 -18.55 7.57 8.25
C THR A 111 -17.98 8.00 6.90
N GLU A 112 -18.25 9.22 6.48
CA GLU A 112 -17.64 9.81 5.28
C GLU A 112 -16.12 9.74 5.35
N HIS A 113 -15.55 10.04 6.50
CA HIS A 113 -14.11 9.96 6.77
C HIS A 113 -13.55 8.55 6.53
N SER A 114 -14.20 7.53 7.09
CA SER A 114 -13.77 6.13 6.90
C SER A 114 -13.92 5.66 5.46
N ARG A 115 -14.98 6.08 4.76
CA ARG A 115 -15.17 5.78 3.34
C ARG A 115 -14.04 6.33 2.48
N LYS A 116 -13.63 7.56 2.72
CA LYS A 116 -12.49 8.18 2.00
C LYS A 116 -11.18 7.43 2.22
N LEU A 117 -10.90 7.03 3.46
CA LEU A 117 -9.74 6.22 3.79
C LEU A 117 -9.74 4.89 3.03
N MET A 118 -10.87 4.21 2.98
CA MET A 118 -11.01 2.92 2.28
C MET A 118 -10.96 3.08 0.77
N ALA A 119 -11.59 4.10 0.21
CA ALA A 119 -11.55 4.37 -1.23
C ALA A 119 -10.11 4.61 -1.72
N ARG A 120 -9.32 5.37 -0.95
CA ARG A 120 -7.90 5.59 -1.21
C ARG A 120 -7.11 4.29 -1.29
N ASN A 121 -7.46 3.27 -0.51
CA ASN A 121 -6.76 1.98 -0.50
C ASN A 121 -6.82 1.26 -1.86
N ALA A 122 -7.84 1.50 -2.66
CA ALA A 122 -7.92 0.95 -4.01
C ALA A 122 -6.77 1.43 -4.90
N TYR A 123 -6.31 2.66 -4.73
CA TYR A 123 -5.20 3.20 -5.52
C TYR A 123 -3.84 2.62 -5.16
N GLN A 124 -3.67 2.17 -3.95
CA GLN A 124 -2.45 1.46 -3.53
C GLN A 124 -2.27 0.17 -4.34
N VAL A 125 -3.36 -0.49 -4.67
CA VAL A 125 -3.35 -1.76 -5.40
C VAL A 125 -3.45 -1.56 -6.93
N LEU A 126 -4.27 -0.62 -7.39
CA LEU A 126 -4.66 -0.46 -8.79
C LEU A 126 -4.25 0.86 -9.46
N SER A 127 -3.49 1.72 -8.78
CA SER A 127 -3.15 3.08 -9.22
C SER A 127 -4.38 3.99 -9.40
N THR A 128 -4.16 5.23 -9.82
CA THR A 128 -5.23 6.22 -10.06
C THR A 128 -6.15 5.86 -11.23
N THR A 129 -5.72 4.99 -12.11
CA THR A 129 -6.57 4.45 -13.19
C THR A 129 -7.55 3.38 -12.73
N LEU A 130 -7.31 2.77 -11.56
CA LEU A 130 -8.00 1.56 -11.06
C LEU A 130 -7.88 0.36 -12.02
N LYS A 131 -6.90 0.37 -12.91
CA LYS A 131 -6.65 -0.65 -13.95
C LYS A 131 -5.19 -1.05 -14.07
N ASP A 132 -4.33 -0.52 -13.22
CA ASP A 132 -2.88 -0.77 -13.23
C ASP A 132 -2.47 -1.46 -11.93
N PRO A 133 -2.61 -2.80 -11.86
CA PRO A 133 -2.34 -3.57 -10.65
C PRO A 133 -0.85 -3.57 -10.31
N VAL A 134 -0.55 -3.65 -9.02
CA VAL A 134 0.80 -3.94 -8.53
C VAL A 134 1.18 -5.38 -8.80
N ASP A 135 2.48 -5.67 -8.83
CA ASP A 135 2.99 -7.03 -9.02
C ASP A 135 2.66 -7.94 -7.83
N PHE A 136 2.72 -7.38 -6.61
CA PHE A 136 2.36 -8.08 -5.38
C PHE A 136 2.06 -7.08 -4.24
N VAL A 137 1.53 -7.60 -3.15
CA VAL A 137 1.28 -6.86 -1.90
C VAL A 137 2.15 -7.43 -0.79
N VAL A 138 2.82 -6.55 -0.05
CA VAL A 138 3.44 -6.89 1.25
C VAL A 138 2.61 -6.22 2.34
N CYS A 139 2.14 -6.98 3.30
CA CYS A 139 1.25 -6.45 4.32
C CYS A 139 1.46 -7.09 5.70
N TRP A 140 0.80 -6.51 6.69
CA TRP A 140 0.56 -7.17 7.96
C TRP A 140 -0.93 -7.08 8.30
N ALA A 141 -1.55 -8.25 8.40
CA ALA A 141 -2.93 -8.41 8.86
C ALA A 141 -2.93 -9.48 9.95
N LYS A 142 -3.30 -9.09 11.17
CA LYS A 142 -3.23 -9.92 12.38
C LYS A 142 -3.91 -11.28 12.19
N GLY A 143 -3.14 -12.36 12.37
CA GLY A 143 -3.64 -13.72 12.23
C GLY A 143 -4.21 -14.06 10.85
N GLY A 144 -3.83 -13.33 9.79
CA GLY A 144 -4.36 -13.50 8.45
C GLY A 144 -5.80 -12.99 8.27
N LYS A 145 -6.36 -12.30 9.26
CA LYS A 145 -7.74 -11.85 9.23
C LYS A 145 -7.92 -10.59 8.37
N LEU A 146 -8.92 -10.62 7.50
CA LEU A 146 -9.31 -9.48 6.66
C LEU A 146 -10.24 -8.55 7.43
N VAL A 147 -9.68 -7.71 8.32
CA VAL A 147 -10.43 -6.75 9.13
C VAL A 147 -9.85 -5.34 8.98
N GLY A 148 -10.71 -4.33 9.16
CA GLY A 148 -10.32 -2.91 9.10
C GLY A 148 -9.96 -2.43 7.70
N GLY A 149 -9.23 -1.30 7.63
CA GLY A 149 -8.85 -0.66 6.37
C GLY A 149 -7.96 -1.51 5.47
N THR A 150 -7.08 -2.32 6.06
CA THR A 150 -6.21 -3.25 5.33
C THR A 150 -7.03 -4.28 4.54
N ALA A 151 -8.15 -4.73 5.09
CA ALA A 151 -9.01 -5.71 4.44
C ALA A 151 -9.53 -5.26 3.07
N GLN A 152 -9.87 -4.00 2.91
CA GLN A 152 -10.34 -3.43 1.64
C GLN A 152 -9.33 -3.66 0.51
N ALA A 153 -8.07 -3.27 0.75
CA ALA A 153 -7.00 -3.44 -0.23
C ALA A 153 -6.73 -4.92 -0.53
N LEU A 154 -6.74 -5.77 0.49
CA LEU A 154 -6.48 -7.21 0.31
C LEU A 154 -7.59 -7.92 -0.47
N LYS A 155 -8.86 -7.55 -0.26
CA LYS A 155 -9.98 -8.09 -1.05
C LYS A 155 -9.87 -7.72 -2.52
N ILE A 156 -9.47 -6.47 -2.82
CA ILE A 156 -9.20 -6.03 -4.19
C ILE A 156 -8.06 -6.86 -4.80
N ALA A 157 -6.95 -7.02 -4.07
CA ALA A 157 -5.82 -7.81 -4.54
C ALA A 157 -6.20 -9.27 -4.83
N MET A 158 -7.03 -9.88 -3.98
CA MET A 158 -7.54 -11.24 -4.19
C MET A 158 -8.37 -11.35 -5.47
N ASP A 159 -9.29 -10.41 -5.72
CA ASP A 159 -10.13 -10.41 -6.92
C ASP A 159 -9.31 -10.23 -8.21
N TRP A 160 -8.19 -9.55 -8.13
CA TRP A 160 -7.26 -9.35 -9.24
C TRP A 160 -6.18 -10.44 -9.34
N ASN A 161 -6.24 -11.47 -8.51
CA ASN A 161 -5.24 -12.55 -8.42
C ASN A 161 -3.80 -12.01 -8.21
N ILE A 162 -3.67 -10.93 -7.44
CA ILE A 162 -2.38 -10.34 -7.08
C ILE A 162 -1.79 -11.12 -5.89
N PRO A 163 -0.54 -11.60 -5.96
CA PRO A 163 0.11 -12.27 -4.84
C PRO A 163 0.14 -11.37 -3.58
N ILE A 164 -0.15 -11.97 -2.43
CA ILE A 164 -0.15 -11.29 -1.13
C ILE A 164 0.82 -12.00 -0.20
N TYR A 165 1.75 -11.25 0.38
CA TYR A 165 2.70 -11.71 1.38
C TYR A 165 2.38 -11.02 2.71
N ASN A 166 1.72 -11.76 3.62
CA ASN A 166 1.35 -11.28 4.94
C ASN A 166 2.45 -11.60 5.96
N LEU A 167 3.14 -10.58 6.45
CA LEU A 167 4.23 -10.73 7.42
C LEU A 167 3.79 -11.23 8.80
N ALA A 168 2.49 -11.41 9.04
CA ALA A 168 1.97 -12.12 10.19
C ALA A 168 2.07 -13.65 10.06
N LEU A 169 2.34 -14.15 8.85
CA LEU A 169 2.37 -15.58 8.52
C LEU A 169 3.79 -16.01 8.12
N VAL A 170 4.36 -16.96 8.85
CA VAL A 170 5.71 -17.46 8.59
C VAL A 170 5.86 -18.00 7.17
N GLU A 171 4.83 -18.67 6.66
CA GLU A 171 4.86 -19.22 5.31
C GLU A 171 4.93 -18.13 4.23
N ASP A 172 4.21 -17.02 4.43
CA ASP A 172 4.26 -15.89 3.50
C ASP A 172 5.61 -15.17 3.53
N ILE A 173 6.24 -15.09 4.70
CA ILE A 173 7.61 -14.55 4.82
C ILE A 173 8.59 -15.42 4.02
N ARG A 174 8.49 -16.74 4.13
CA ARG A 174 9.33 -17.67 3.36
C ARG A 174 9.11 -17.52 1.86
N LYS A 175 7.87 -17.40 1.42
CA LYS A 175 7.52 -17.18 0.01
C LYS A 175 8.06 -15.86 -0.50
N LEU A 176 7.89 -14.77 0.25
CA LEU A 176 8.43 -13.46 -0.11
C LEU A 176 9.94 -13.53 -0.34
N ASN A 177 10.68 -14.13 0.61
CA ASN A 177 12.11 -14.30 0.47
C ASN A 177 12.44 -15.10 -0.79
N LYS A 178 11.88 -16.29 -0.95
CA LYS A 178 12.19 -17.20 -2.07
C LYS A 178 11.77 -16.66 -3.43
N GLU A 179 10.59 -16.08 -3.54
CA GLU A 179 9.99 -15.71 -4.82
C GLU A 179 10.38 -14.32 -5.29
N VAL A 180 10.75 -13.42 -4.36
CA VAL A 180 10.97 -12.01 -4.68
C VAL A 180 12.36 -11.53 -4.24
N LEU A 181 12.75 -11.74 -2.98
CA LEU A 181 13.98 -11.14 -2.44
C LEU A 181 15.24 -11.91 -2.80
N ASP A 182 15.20 -13.23 -2.82
CA ASP A 182 16.37 -14.09 -3.12
C ASP A 182 16.57 -14.35 -4.62
N ASN A 183 15.65 -13.92 -5.47
CA ASN A 183 15.79 -14.04 -6.94
C ASN A 183 16.61 -12.87 -7.48
N ASP A 184 17.82 -13.14 -7.93
CA ASP A 184 18.68 -12.23 -8.68
C ASP A 184 18.26 -12.13 -10.16
#